data_a1d79a610e372b0e47bcea77b8746784
#
_entry.id   a1d79a610e372b0e47bcea77b8746784
#
_cell.length_a   1.000
_cell.length_b   1.000
_cell.length_c   1.000
_cell.angle_alpha   90.00
_cell.angle_beta   90.00
_cell.angle_gamma   90.00
#
_symmetry.space_group_name_H-M   'P 1'
#
loop_
_entity.id
_entity.type
_entity.pdbx_description
1 polymer ?
#
loop_
_entity_poly.entity_id
_entity_poly.type
_entity_poly.pdbx_seq_one_letter_code
_entity_poly.pdbx_strand_id
1 'polypeptide(L)'
;MVQVLDDSDDAATSALIKEEVEKWQREGVRILYRHRVIRDGYKAGNLKSAMNCSYVKDYELVVIFDADFQPQPDFLKRTVPHFKVWLNCTMVATVL
;
A
#
# COMPACT_ATOMS: atom_id res chain seq x y z
N MET A 1 0.56 7.09 4.83
CA MET A 1 1.39 6.64 3.70
C MET A 1 0.70 5.52 2.96
N VAL A 2 0.84 5.49 1.64
CA VAL A 2 0.30 4.43 0.78
C VAL A 2 1.45 3.61 0.23
N GLN A 3 1.34 2.28 0.27
CA GLN A 3 2.24 1.38 -0.45
C GLN A 3 1.47 0.66 -1.56
N VAL A 4 2.02 0.71 -2.76
CA VAL A 4 1.53 -0.06 -3.91
C VAL A 4 2.46 -1.25 -4.11
N LEU A 5 1.94 -2.46 -3.88
CA LEU A 5 2.72 -3.70 -3.93
C LEU A 5 2.39 -4.44 -5.23
N ASP A 6 3.38 -4.54 -6.10
CA ASP A 6 3.23 -5.10 -7.44
C ASP A 6 4.08 -6.36 -7.60
N ASP A 7 3.41 -7.49 -7.86
CA ASP A 7 4.03 -8.78 -8.15
C ASP A 7 3.84 -9.19 -9.62
N SER A 8 3.41 -8.28 -10.48
CA SER A 8 3.19 -8.62 -11.88
C SER A 8 4.49 -8.98 -12.59
N ASP A 9 4.40 -9.85 -13.58
CA ASP A 9 5.53 -10.25 -14.42
C ASP A 9 5.50 -9.56 -15.80
N ASP A 10 4.52 -8.69 -16.02
CA ASP A 10 4.38 -7.89 -17.22
C ASP A 10 5.08 -6.54 -17.06
N ALA A 11 6.18 -6.34 -17.77
CA ALA A 11 6.96 -5.10 -17.69
C ALA A 11 6.15 -3.87 -18.09
N ALA A 12 5.24 -3.98 -19.05
CA ALA A 12 4.40 -2.86 -19.47
C ALA A 12 3.42 -2.45 -18.38
N THR A 13 2.81 -3.42 -17.69
CA THR A 13 1.92 -3.18 -16.56
C THR A 13 2.67 -2.52 -15.40
N SER A 14 3.83 -3.04 -15.03
CA SER A 14 4.66 -2.47 -13.96
C SER A 14 5.08 -1.03 -14.28
N ALA A 15 5.42 -0.74 -15.53
CA ALA A 15 5.78 0.61 -15.95
C ALA A 15 4.61 1.59 -15.80
N LEU A 16 3.39 1.18 -16.15
CA LEU A 16 2.19 2.00 -15.99
C LEU A 16 1.89 2.29 -14.53
N ILE A 17 2.00 1.29 -13.67
CA ILE A 17 1.77 1.44 -12.23
C ILE A 17 2.79 2.41 -11.63
N LYS A 18 4.06 2.23 -11.96
CA LYS A 18 5.14 3.09 -11.50
C LYS A 18 4.94 4.54 -11.91
N GLU A 19 4.55 4.75 -13.16
CA GLU A 19 4.25 6.09 -13.68
C GLU A 19 3.13 6.77 -12.89
N GLU A 20 2.06 6.03 -12.61
CA GLU A 20 0.94 6.56 -11.82
C GLU A 20 1.38 6.91 -10.40
N VAL A 21 2.17 6.06 -9.75
CA VAL A 21 2.71 6.35 -8.43
C VAL A 21 3.57 7.61 -8.45
N GLU A 22 4.46 7.75 -9.41
CA GLU A 22 5.32 8.94 -9.55
C GLU A 22 4.50 10.22 -9.74
N LYS A 23 3.39 10.14 -10.47
CA LYS A 23 2.45 11.25 -10.64
C LYS A 23 1.92 11.72 -9.28
N TRP A 24 1.46 10.80 -8.44
CA TRP A 24 0.95 11.14 -7.12
C TRP A 24 2.03 11.63 -6.17
N GLN A 25 3.25 11.12 -6.29
CA GLN A 25 4.40 11.65 -5.55
C GLN A 25 4.65 13.12 -5.89
N ARG A 26 4.55 13.49 -7.16
CA ARG A 26 4.71 14.88 -7.59
C ARG A 26 3.61 15.79 -7.03
N GLU A 27 2.42 15.23 -6.77
CA GLU A 27 1.31 15.95 -6.14
C GLU A 27 1.45 16.06 -4.61
N GLY A 28 2.53 15.56 -4.04
CA GLY A 28 2.79 15.63 -2.61
C GLY A 28 2.21 14.48 -1.79
N VAL A 29 1.68 13.45 -2.43
CA VAL A 29 1.14 12.28 -1.72
C VAL A 29 2.29 11.38 -1.29
N ARG A 30 2.25 10.91 -0.03
CA ARG A 30 3.21 9.93 0.48
C ARG A 30 2.80 8.54 0.01
N ILE A 31 3.27 8.18 -1.16
CA ILE A 31 2.98 6.92 -1.83
C ILE A 31 4.28 6.27 -2.30
N LEU A 32 4.43 4.98 -2.06
CA LEU A 32 5.60 4.21 -2.47
C LEU A 32 5.19 3.05 -3.36
N TYR A 33 6.03 2.76 -4.33
CA TYR A 33 5.86 1.63 -5.23
C TYR A 33 6.91 0.57 -4.91
N ARG A 34 6.46 -0.68 -4.77
CA ARG A 34 7.33 -1.84 -4.57
C ARG A 34 7.00 -2.92 -5.56
N HIS A 35 7.98 -3.27 -6.38
CA HIS A 35 7.88 -4.37 -7.33
C HIS A 35 8.78 -5.53 -6.88
N ARG A 36 8.23 -6.76 -6.92
CA ARG A 36 9.01 -7.97 -6.69
C ARG A 36 9.09 -8.80 -7.95
N VAL A 37 10.28 -9.31 -8.24
CA VAL A 37 10.49 -10.29 -9.31
C VAL A 37 10.23 -11.70 -8.79
N ILE A 38 10.72 -12.00 -7.58
CA ILE A 38 10.50 -13.29 -6.92
C ILE A 38 9.23 -13.20 -6.08
N ARG A 39 8.24 -14.04 -6.40
CA ARG A 39 6.90 -13.98 -5.80
C ARG A 39 6.71 -15.03 -4.71
N ASP A 40 7.69 -15.20 -3.83
CA ASP A 40 7.62 -16.13 -2.71
C ASP A 40 6.42 -15.83 -1.81
N GLY A 41 5.57 -16.84 -1.59
CA GLY A 41 4.36 -16.71 -0.77
C GLY A 41 3.25 -15.91 -1.43
N TYR A 42 3.38 -15.51 -2.68
CA TYR A 42 2.39 -14.75 -3.45
C TYR A 42 1.92 -13.50 -2.70
N LYS A 43 0.61 -13.27 -2.60
CA LYS A 43 0.05 -12.09 -1.93
C LYS A 43 0.50 -11.98 -0.47
N ALA A 44 0.41 -13.07 0.28
CA ALA A 44 0.82 -13.09 1.68
C ALA A 44 2.30 -12.80 1.85
N GLY A 45 3.14 -13.36 0.98
CA GLY A 45 4.58 -13.11 0.98
C GLY A 45 4.92 -11.67 0.63
N ASN A 46 4.18 -11.07 -0.30
CA ASN A 46 4.36 -9.66 -0.66
C ASN A 46 4.01 -8.74 0.53
N LEU A 47 2.89 -8.99 1.19
CA LEU A 47 2.49 -8.25 2.38
C LEU A 47 3.51 -8.39 3.51
N LYS A 48 3.98 -9.61 3.75
CA LYS A 48 5.01 -9.87 4.76
C LYS A 48 6.28 -9.08 4.47
N SER A 49 6.75 -9.10 3.22
CA SER A 49 7.92 -8.33 2.80
C SER A 49 7.72 -6.84 3.03
N ALA A 50 6.55 -6.31 2.70
CA ALA A 50 6.23 -4.90 2.91
C ALA A 50 6.22 -4.54 4.40
N MET A 51 5.67 -5.40 5.25
CA MET A 51 5.59 -5.15 6.69
C MET A 51 6.97 -5.18 7.37
N ASN A 52 7.96 -5.81 6.77
CA ASN A 52 9.32 -5.84 7.30
C ASN A 52 10.15 -4.61 6.96
N CYS A 53 9.62 -3.68 6.20
CA CYS A 53 10.32 -2.43 5.91
C CYS A 53 10.45 -1.56 7.17
N SER A 54 11.59 -0.90 7.32
CA SER A 54 11.89 -0.12 8.53
C SER A 54 10.89 1.01 8.81
N TYR A 55 10.36 1.64 7.77
CA TYR A 55 9.42 2.75 7.92
C TYR A 55 8.04 2.32 8.44
N VAL A 56 7.72 1.03 8.41
CA VAL A 56 6.43 0.51 8.90
C VAL A 56 6.27 0.73 10.39
N LYS A 57 7.37 0.77 11.13
CA LYS A 57 7.37 0.99 12.59
C LYS A 57 6.75 2.33 13.01
N ASP A 58 6.68 3.29 12.09
CA ASP A 58 6.11 4.60 12.35
C ASP A 58 4.57 4.60 12.33
N TYR A 59 3.95 3.48 12.00
CA TYR A 59 2.51 3.37 11.83
C TYR A 59 1.89 2.38 12.80
N GLU A 60 0.75 2.76 13.39
CA GLU A 60 0.04 1.94 14.37
C GLU A 60 -0.94 0.97 13.71
N LEU A 61 -1.50 1.36 12.58
CA LEU A 61 -2.46 0.55 11.83
C LEU A 61 -2.05 0.40 10.37
N VAL A 62 -2.38 -0.75 9.83
CA VAL A 62 -2.24 -1.04 8.40
C VAL A 62 -3.61 -1.44 7.86
N VAL A 63 -4.00 -0.82 6.75
CA VAL A 63 -5.19 -1.18 5.99
C VAL A 63 -4.74 -1.81 4.68
N ILE A 64 -5.29 -2.97 4.35
CA ILE A 64 -4.93 -3.72 3.15
C ILE A 64 -6.13 -3.72 2.21
N PHE A 65 -5.91 -3.23 0.99
CA PHE A 65 -6.92 -3.25 -0.06
C PHE A 65 -6.48 -4.16 -1.20
N ASP A 66 -7.42 -4.94 -1.72
CA ASP A 66 -7.22 -5.60 -3.00
C ASP A 66 -7.24 -4.56 -4.12
N ALA A 67 -6.59 -4.85 -5.24
CA ALA A 67 -6.43 -3.91 -6.35
C ALA A 67 -7.76 -3.41 -6.92
N ASP A 68 -8.78 -4.26 -6.91
CA ASP A 68 -10.11 -3.98 -7.43
C ASP A 68 -11.07 -3.37 -6.39
N PHE A 69 -10.63 -3.21 -5.15
CA PHE A 69 -11.45 -2.64 -4.09
C PHE A 69 -11.44 -1.11 -4.16
N GLN A 70 -12.63 -0.52 -4.16
CA GLN A 70 -12.80 0.92 -4.20
C GLN A 70 -13.48 1.38 -2.90
N PRO A 71 -12.71 1.76 -1.87
CA PRO A 71 -13.28 2.22 -0.62
C PRO A 71 -14.00 3.57 -0.80
N GLN A 72 -15.01 3.81 0.04
CA GLN A 72 -15.63 5.12 0.11
C GLN A 72 -14.59 6.16 0.57
N PRO A 73 -14.70 7.43 0.11
CA PRO A 73 -13.70 8.45 0.47
C PRO A 73 -13.50 8.66 1.97
N ASP A 74 -14.52 8.37 2.78
CA ASP A 74 -14.49 8.52 4.24
C ASP A 74 -14.22 7.20 4.98
N PHE A 75 -13.79 6.15 4.27
CA PHE A 75 -13.60 4.81 4.83
C PHE A 75 -12.74 4.84 6.11
N LEU A 76 -11.60 5.51 6.07
CA LEU A 76 -10.70 5.57 7.22
C LEU A 76 -11.31 6.34 8.39
N LYS A 77 -12.01 7.44 8.12
CA LYS A 77 -12.68 8.21 9.15
C LYS A 77 -13.74 7.41 9.88
N ARG A 78 -14.39 6.48 9.19
CA ARG A 78 -15.48 5.66 9.74
C ARG A 78 -14.99 4.40 10.43
N THR A 79 -13.82 3.89 10.07
CA THR A 79 -13.32 2.61 10.58
C THR A 79 -12.26 2.76 11.66
N VAL A 80 -11.33 3.67 11.49
CA VAL A 80 -10.19 3.86 12.38
C VAL A 80 -10.57 4.11 13.84
N PRO A 81 -11.57 4.94 14.18
CA PRO A 81 -11.95 5.16 15.59
C PRO A 81 -12.39 3.91 16.34
N HIS A 82 -12.84 2.87 15.62
CA HIS A 82 -13.29 1.62 16.24
C HIS A 82 -12.14 0.78 16.83
N PHE A 83 -10.90 1.09 16.48
CA PHE A 83 -9.73 0.39 17.02
C PHE A 83 -9.25 0.95 18.36
N LYS A 84 -9.88 2.01 18.87
CA LYS A 84 -9.56 2.64 20.16
C LYS A 84 -8.08 2.99 20.31
N VAL A 85 -7.45 3.47 19.24
CA VAL A 85 -6.05 3.89 19.24
C VAL A 85 -5.97 5.37 18.91
N TRP A 86 -4.98 6.05 19.47
CA TRP A 86 -4.66 7.43 19.10
C TRP A 86 -3.92 7.41 17.77
N LEU A 87 -4.66 7.71 16.69
CA LEU A 87 -4.12 7.50 15.36
C LEU A 87 -3.74 8.81 14.71
N ASN A 88 -2.46 9.06 14.72
CA ASN A 88 -1.88 10.07 13.84
C ASN A 88 -1.30 9.44 12.57
N CYS A 89 -1.15 8.11 12.56
CA CYS A 89 -0.41 7.43 11.50
C CYS A 89 -1.10 6.12 11.08
N THR A 90 -1.70 6.11 9.90
CA THR A 90 -2.22 4.89 9.27
C THR A 90 -1.49 4.67 7.96
N MET A 91 -1.06 3.45 7.74
CA MET A 91 -0.48 3.03 6.47
C MET A 91 -1.53 2.25 5.68
N VAL A 92 -1.63 2.58 4.40
CA VAL A 92 -2.49 1.85 3.46
C VAL A 92 -1.60 1.03 2.53
N ALA A 93 -1.86 -0.25 2.42
CA ALA A 93 -1.18 -1.12 1.47
C ALA A 93 -2.19 -1.61 0.43
N THR A 94 -1.86 -1.41 -0.83
CA THR A 94 -2.62 -1.96 -1.95
C THR A 94 -1.78 -3.03 -2.62
N VAL A 95 -2.37 -4.21 -2.81
CA VAL A 95 -1.71 -5.35 -3.46
C VAL A 95 -2.28 -5.51 -4.86
N LEU A 96 -1.40 -5.49 -5.83
CA LEU A 96 -1.73 -5.63 -7.24
C LEU A 96 -1.38 -7.02 -7.78
#